data_b37d60a9e027cca94f4207ad5e32f91b
#
_entry.id   b37d60a9e027cca94f4207ad5e32f91b
#
_cell.length_a   1.000
_cell.length_b   1.000
_cell.length_c   1.000
_cell.angle_alpha   90.00
_cell.angle_beta   90.00
_cell.angle_gamma   90.00
#
_symmetry.space_group_name_H-M   'P 1'
#
loop_
_entity.id
_entity.type
_entity.pdbx_description
1 polymer ?
#
loop_
_entity_poly.entity_id
_entity_poly.type
_entity_poly.pdbx_seq_one_letter_code
_entity_poly.pdbx_strand_id
1 'polypeptide(L)'
;MRNTAIYHLPGLFEFYELYRRFLPLFRTHREYFYDGCEIGSIYGAPENCLWGGGRFSCGECDPQAMMALLREYGISARLTFSNSLLREEHLADERCNTLCRLLAESGGPRNGVIVHSDLLAGYLKEHYPQLYLVSSTTKVLTEFEAFRQETAREDFAYVVPDFRLNKAFAQLETLARAEKDKVEFLCNECCWTGCRDRKRCYEVVSRQNLGEDCPDHRCAAPDAAQGYRFSKAMRSPAFIGVEDIKKTYLPMGFSNFKIEGRGLGSALVLEFLLYYLVKPEHQLEVREEIYLDNMLDLF
;
A
#
# COMPACT_ATOMS: atom_id res chain seq x y z
N MET A 1 22.20 -12.13 -3.50
CA MET A 1 21.30 -11.24 -2.73
C MET A 1 20.40 -10.56 -3.74
N ARG A 2 19.09 -10.44 -3.50
CA ARG A 2 18.25 -9.63 -4.38
C ARG A 2 18.62 -8.16 -4.18
N ASN A 3 19.21 -7.53 -5.18
CA ASN A 3 19.50 -6.08 -5.19
C ASN A 3 18.33 -5.28 -5.77
N THR A 4 17.11 -5.78 -5.61
CA THR A 4 15.90 -5.22 -6.22
C THR A 4 14.96 -4.70 -5.15
N ALA A 5 14.62 -3.42 -5.26
CA ALA A 5 13.56 -2.80 -4.48
C ALA A 5 12.21 -3.02 -5.16
N ILE A 6 11.29 -3.68 -4.48
CA ILE A 6 9.94 -3.98 -4.97
C ILE A 6 8.98 -3.00 -4.32
N TYR A 7 8.36 -2.13 -5.12
CA TYR A 7 7.43 -1.12 -4.62
C TYR A 7 5.99 -1.58 -4.71
N HIS A 8 5.22 -1.31 -3.65
CA HIS A 8 3.79 -1.55 -3.56
C HIS A 8 3.08 -0.19 -3.52
N LEU A 9 2.34 0.13 -4.58
CA LEU A 9 1.85 1.47 -4.88
C LEU A 9 0.37 1.64 -4.52
N PRO A 10 -0.09 2.83 -4.10
CA PRO A 10 -1.47 3.08 -3.70
C PRO A 10 -2.40 3.31 -4.88
N GLY A 11 -3.73 3.20 -4.66
CA GLY A 11 -4.75 3.75 -5.54
C GLY A 11 -5.25 2.84 -6.64
N LEU A 12 -5.46 1.53 -6.31
CA LEU A 12 -5.99 0.53 -7.25
C LEU A 12 -7.29 0.98 -7.96
N PHE A 13 -8.15 1.73 -7.29
CA PHE A 13 -9.41 2.25 -7.85
C PHE A 13 -9.41 3.77 -8.04
N GLU A 14 -8.37 4.46 -7.52
CA GLU A 14 -8.32 5.93 -7.49
C GLU A 14 -7.52 6.51 -8.66
N PHE A 15 -6.45 5.82 -9.09
CA PHE A 15 -5.43 6.42 -9.97
C PHE A 15 -5.23 5.65 -11.27
N TYR A 16 -6.32 5.13 -11.86
CA TYR A 16 -6.27 4.41 -13.13
C TYR A 16 -5.60 5.24 -14.24
N GLU A 17 -5.99 6.51 -14.42
CA GLU A 17 -5.45 7.38 -15.46
C GLU A 17 -3.95 7.66 -15.27
N LEU A 18 -3.49 7.83 -14.01
CA LEU A 18 -2.07 7.97 -13.71
C LEU A 18 -1.30 6.71 -14.12
N TYR A 19 -1.78 5.52 -13.71
CA TYR A 19 -1.08 4.27 -14.01
C TYR A 19 -1.13 3.91 -15.48
N ARG A 20 -2.21 4.19 -16.19
CA ARG A 20 -2.35 4.00 -17.64
C ARG A 20 -1.28 4.75 -18.43
N ARG A 21 -0.76 5.85 -17.90
CA ARG A 21 0.32 6.65 -18.50
C ARG A 21 1.70 6.31 -17.94
N PHE A 22 1.80 6.11 -16.64
CA PHE A 22 3.07 5.84 -15.98
C PHE A 22 3.65 4.46 -16.33
N LEU A 23 2.84 3.42 -16.40
CA LEU A 23 3.31 2.06 -16.64
C LEU A 23 3.93 1.84 -18.04
N PRO A 24 3.39 2.42 -19.13
CA PRO A 24 4.08 2.41 -20.42
C PRO A 24 5.48 3.02 -20.35
N LEU A 25 5.63 4.21 -19.75
CA LEU A 25 6.93 4.86 -19.56
C LEU A 25 7.88 3.98 -18.75
N PHE A 26 7.41 3.40 -17.64
CA PHE A 26 8.20 2.49 -16.82
C PHE A 26 8.70 1.27 -17.59
N ARG A 27 7.95 0.78 -18.59
CA ARG A 27 8.34 -0.36 -19.43
C ARG A 27 9.25 0.03 -20.58
N THR A 28 8.97 1.13 -21.28
CA THR A 28 9.64 1.51 -22.54
C THR A 28 10.88 2.39 -22.34
N HIS A 29 10.94 3.16 -21.24
CA HIS A 29 12.03 4.09 -20.91
C HIS A 29 12.71 3.69 -19.60
N ARG A 30 13.17 2.42 -19.53
CA ARG A 30 13.78 1.88 -18.31
C ARG A 30 15.02 2.67 -17.84
N GLU A 31 15.69 3.34 -18.75
CA GLU A 31 16.82 4.22 -18.50
C GLU A 31 16.49 5.42 -17.59
N TYR A 32 15.22 5.86 -17.56
CA TYR A 32 14.77 6.94 -16.68
C TYR A 32 14.64 6.53 -15.22
N PHE A 33 14.52 5.22 -14.98
CA PHE A 33 14.22 4.67 -13.67
C PHE A 33 15.47 4.11 -12.98
N TYR A 34 15.44 4.06 -11.66
CA TYR A 34 16.53 3.46 -10.91
C TYR A 34 16.71 1.99 -11.29
N ASP A 35 17.98 1.59 -11.41
CA ASP A 35 18.32 0.18 -11.61
C ASP A 35 17.89 -0.65 -10.41
N GLY A 36 17.35 -1.85 -10.66
CA GLY A 36 16.88 -2.73 -9.59
C GLY A 36 15.64 -2.22 -8.85
N CYS A 37 14.80 -1.34 -9.44
CA CYS A 37 13.48 -1.05 -8.94
C CYS A 37 12.40 -1.76 -9.76
N GLU A 38 11.39 -2.31 -9.07
CA GLU A 38 10.25 -3.00 -9.66
C GLU A 38 8.94 -2.56 -8.99
N ILE A 39 7.83 -2.66 -9.72
CA ILE A 39 6.49 -2.47 -9.19
C ILE A 39 5.89 -3.85 -8.94
N GLY A 40 5.76 -4.23 -7.66
CA GLY A 40 5.25 -5.55 -7.28
C GLY A 40 3.73 -5.60 -7.23
N SER A 41 3.08 -4.54 -6.77
CA SER A 41 1.62 -4.48 -6.71
C SER A 41 1.09 -3.05 -6.69
N ILE A 42 -0.20 -2.91 -7.07
CA ILE A 42 -1.00 -1.73 -6.81
C ILE A 42 -2.14 -2.12 -5.87
N TYR A 43 -2.35 -1.35 -4.79
CA TYR A 43 -3.31 -1.69 -3.75
C TYR A 43 -4.37 -0.60 -3.53
N GLY A 44 -5.57 -1.00 -3.12
CA GLY A 44 -6.66 -0.10 -2.81
C GLY A 44 -7.95 -0.83 -2.46
N ALA A 45 -8.98 -0.08 -2.12
CA ALA A 45 -10.35 -0.55 -2.00
C ALA A 45 -11.27 0.48 -2.66
N PRO A 46 -12.39 0.07 -3.25
CA PRO A 46 -13.37 1.02 -3.75
C PRO A 46 -14.00 1.80 -2.60
N GLU A 47 -14.61 2.91 -2.93
CA GLU A 47 -15.34 3.74 -1.98
C GLU A 47 -16.50 2.98 -1.34
N ASN A 48 -16.82 3.28 -0.08
CA ASN A 48 -17.93 2.65 0.67
C ASN A 48 -17.88 1.11 0.66
N CYS A 49 -16.70 0.53 0.77
CA CYS A 49 -16.52 -0.91 0.80
C CYS A 49 -16.60 -1.43 2.24
N LEU A 50 -17.52 -2.34 2.52
CA LEU A 50 -17.80 -2.86 3.87
C LEU A 50 -16.56 -3.50 4.50
N TRP A 51 -15.75 -4.26 3.74
CA TRP A 51 -14.50 -4.82 4.24
C TRP A 51 -13.33 -3.84 4.19
N GLY A 52 -13.53 -2.65 3.60
CA GLY A 52 -12.53 -1.59 3.51
C GLY A 52 -12.10 -1.09 4.88
N GLY A 53 -10.89 -0.55 4.97
CA GLY A 53 -10.35 0.01 6.21
C GLY A 53 -9.04 0.76 5.96
N GLY A 54 -8.46 1.25 7.06
CA GLY A 54 -7.25 2.03 6.99
C GLY A 54 -7.52 3.50 6.72
N ARG A 55 -7.20 4.00 5.54
CA ARG A 55 -7.51 5.37 5.13
C ARG A 55 -8.70 5.38 4.17
N PHE A 56 -9.38 6.51 4.15
CA PHE A 56 -10.46 6.76 3.21
C PHE A 56 -9.96 6.63 1.76
N SER A 57 -10.75 6.04 0.89
CA SER A 57 -10.50 5.93 -0.55
C SER A 57 -11.50 6.79 -1.30
N CYS A 58 -11.03 7.51 -2.31
CA CYS A 58 -11.84 8.27 -3.24
C CYS A 58 -11.62 7.69 -4.64
N GLY A 59 -12.69 7.56 -5.41
CA GLY A 59 -12.63 7.16 -6.81
C GLY A 59 -13.12 5.75 -7.08
N GLU A 60 -13.75 5.62 -8.23
CA GLU A 60 -14.31 4.37 -8.74
C GLU A 60 -13.90 4.24 -10.22
N CYS A 61 -12.75 3.64 -10.48
CA CYS A 61 -12.49 3.16 -11.84
C CYS A 61 -13.21 1.82 -12.07
N ASP A 62 -13.40 1.48 -13.34
CA ASP A 62 -13.84 0.13 -13.71
C ASP A 62 -12.82 -0.91 -13.23
N PRO A 63 -13.19 -1.82 -12.31
CA PRO A 63 -12.28 -2.84 -11.82
C PRO A 63 -11.72 -3.74 -12.91
N GLN A 64 -12.51 -4.03 -13.97
CA GLN A 64 -12.09 -4.87 -15.08
C GLN A 64 -11.02 -4.17 -15.93
N ALA A 65 -11.18 -2.88 -16.21
CA ALA A 65 -10.18 -2.09 -16.92
C ALA A 65 -8.86 -2.02 -16.14
N MET A 66 -8.92 -1.80 -14.82
CA MET A 66 -7.73 -1.81 -13.97
C MET A 66 -7.07 -3.19 -13.96
N MET A 67 -7.82 -4.28 -13.83
CA MET A 67 -7.26 -5.64 -13.85
C MET A 67 -6.62 -5.97 -15.21
N ALA A 68 -7.21 -5.52 -16.31
CA ALA A 68 -6.63 -5.68 -17.65
C ALA A 68 -5.28 -4.96 -17.77
N LEU A 69 -5.22 -3.71 -17.31
CA LEU A 69 -3.99 -2.92 -17.26
C LEU A 69 -2.91 -3.63 -16.44
N LEU A 70 -3.21 -4.02 -15.20
CA LEU A 70 -2.21 -4.65 -14.33
C LEU A 70 -1.70 -5.98 -14.88
N ARG A 71 -2.58 -6.78 -15.49
CA ARG A 71 -2.21 -8.03 -16.14
C ARG A 71 -1.25 -7.79 -17.32
N GLU A 72 -1.48 -6.75 -18.13
CA GLU A 72 -0.59 -6.38 -19.24
C GLU A 72 0.83 -6.10 -18.77
N TYR A 73 0.97 -5.45 -17.59
CA TYR A 73 2.28 -5.10 -17.02
C TYR A 73 2.82 -6.12 -16.03
N GLY A 74 2.13 -7.23 -15.79
CA GLY A 74 2.57 -8.27 -14.86
C GLY A 74 2.59 -7.82 -13.39
N ILE A 75 1.71 -6.87 -13.02
CA ILE A 75 1.64 -6.27 -11.69
C ILE A 75 0.47 -6.88 -10.90
N SER A 76 0.71 -7.25 -9.64
CA SER A 76 -0.31 -7.79 -8.75
C SER A 76 -1.28 -6.69 -8.28
N ALA A 77 -2.58 -6.99 -8.28
CA ALA A 77 -3.59 -6.18 -7.59
C ALA A 77 -3.75 -6.64 -6.14
N ARG A 78 -3.96 -5.68 -5.20
CA ARG A 78 -4.25 -6.01 -3.80
C ARG A 78 -5.47 -5.24 -3.31
N LEU A 79 -6.52 -5.94 -2.89
CA LEU A 79 -7.64 -5.33 -2.18
C LEU A 79 -7.23 -4.92 -0.76
N THR A 80 -7.61 -3.72 -0.32
CA THR A 80 -7.39 -3.29 1.07
C THR A 80 -8.65 -3.54 1.89
N PHE A 81 -8.81 -4.78 2.35
CA PHE A 81 -9.92 -5.25 3.16
C PHE A 81 -9.51 -5.31 4.63
N SER A 82 -9.12 -4.16 5.15
CA SER A 82 -8.52 -4.03 6.48
C SER A 82 -9.47 -3.44 7.53
N ASN A 83 -10.78 -3.63 7.37
CA ASN A 83 -11.77 -3.33 8.40
C ASN A 83 -11.47 -4.18 9.65
N SER A 84 -11.34 -3.51 10.81
CA SER A 84 -10.95 -4.16 12.07
C SER A 84 -12.13 -4.70 12.88
N LEU A 85 -13.37 -4.42 12.46
CA LEU A 85 -14.59 -4.66 13.24
C LEU A 85 -15.55 -5.65 12.56
N LEU A 86 -15.06 -6.43 11.60
CA LEU A 86 -15.86 -7.41 10.88
C LEU A 86 -16.39 -8.52 11.82
N ARG A 87 -17.62 -8.93 11.57
CA ARG A 87 -18.31 -10.07 12.17
C ARG A 87 -18.74 -11.06 11.08
N GLU A 88 -19.20 -12.23 11.45
CA GLU A 88 -19.61 -13.29 10.52
C GLU A 88 -20.65 -12.82 9.51
N GLU A 89 -21.64 -12.04 9.94
CA GLU A 89 -22.69 -11.48 9.08
C GLU A 89 -22.14 -10.60 7.94
N HIS A 90 -20.99 -9.97 8.14
CA HIS A 90 -20.36 -9.12 7.14
C HIS A 90 -19.62 -9.90 6.04
N LEU A 91 -19.32 -11.19 6.27
CA LEU A 91 -18.62 -12.02 5.28
C LEU A 91 -19.45 -12.33 4.05
N ALA A 92 -20.78 -12.21 4.16
CA ALA A 92 -21.71 -12.42 3.04
C ALA A 92 -21.85 -11.22 2.10
N ASP A 93 -21.09 -10.13 2.30
CA ASP A 93 -21.17 -8.94 1.43
C ASP A 93 -20.86 -9.30 -0.02
N GLU A 94 -21.84 -9.12 -0.91
CA GLU A 94 -21.75 -9.57 -2.29
C GLU A 94 -20.76 -8.74 -3.11
N ARG A 95 -20.63 -7.43 -2.84
CA ARG A 95 -19.70 -6.53 -3.53
C ARG A 95 -18.25 -6.92 -3.23
N CYS A 96 -17.92 -7.14 -1.96
CA CYS A 96 -16.59 -7.56 -1.55
C CYS A 96 -16.23 -8.94 -2.11
N ASN A 97 -17.17 -9.89 -2.07
CA ASN A 97 -16.98 -11.23 -2.63
C ASN A 97 -16.82 -11.19 -4.16
N THR A 98 -17.54 -10.32 -4.86
CA THR A 98 -17.40 -10.14 -6.32
C THR A 98 -16.00 -9.61 -6.67
N LEU A 99 -15.47 -8.67 -5.91
CA LEU A 99 -14.09 -8.19 -6.10
C LEU A 99 -13.05 -9.29 -5.83
N CYS A 100 -13.26 -10.12 -4.81
CA CYS A 100 -12.38 -11.27 -4.55
C CYS A 100 -12.41 -12.27 -5.73
N ARG A 101 -13.58 -12.61 -6.26
CA ARG A 101 -13.70 -13.47 -7.46
C ARG A 101 -12.98 -12.87 -8.65
N LEU A 102 -13.21 -11.58 -8.93
CA LEU A 102 -12.54 -10.89 -10.04
C LEU A 102 -11.02 -11.00 -9.93
N LEU A 103 -10.43 -10.76 -8.74
CA LEU A 103 -8.99 -10.86 -8.55
C LEU A 103 -8.49 -12.31 -8.60
N ALA A 104 -9.24 -13.25 -8.06
CA ALA A 104 -8.88 -14.66 -8.06
C ALA A 104 -8.88 -15.28 -9.48
N GLU A 105 -9.76 -14.81 -10.36
CA GLU A 105 -9.97 -15.34 -11.71
C GLU A 105 -9.31 -14.53 -12.81
N SER A 106 -8.69 -13.39 -12.51
CA SER A 106 -8.19 -12.44 -13.52
C SER A 106 -7.06 -12.96 -14.40
N GLY A 107 -6.41 -14.06 -14.01
CA GLY A 107 -5.17 -14.55 -14.69
C GLY A 107 -3.98 -13.62 -14.47
N GLY A 108 -2.80 -14.00 -15.01
CA GLY A 108 -1.58 -13.22 -14.83
C GLY A 108 -0.91 -13.43 -13.45
N PRO A 109 -0.33 -12.39 -12.83
CA PRO A 109 0.33 -12.54 -11.54
C PRO A 109 -0.70 -12.84 -10.45
N ARG A 110 -0.25 -13.59 -9.43
CA ARG A 110 -1.10 -13.87 -8.26
C ARG A 110 -1.47 -12.55 -7.57
N ASN A 111 -2.77 -12.35 -7.32
CA ASN A 111 -3.30 -11.17 -6.63
C ASN A 111 -3.46 -11.41 -5.14
N GLY A 112 -3.68 -10.35 -4.37
CA GLY A 112 -3.74 -10.46 -2.92
C GLY A 112 -4.78 -9.60 -2.23
N VAL A 113 -4.90 -9.82 -0.93
CA VAL A 113 -5.78 -9.04 -0.05
C VAL A 113 -5.01 -8.62 1.20
N ILE A 114 -5.06 -7.33 1.52
CA ILE A 114 -4.51 -6.76 2.74
C ILE A 114 -5.59 -6.82 3.82
N VAL A 115 -5.36 -7.59 4.87
CA VAL A 115 -6.37 -7.87 5.89
C VAL A 115 -5.93 -7.46 7.30
N HIS A 116 -6.90 -7.05 8.11
CA HIS A 116 -6.75 -6.82 9.54
C HIS A 116 -7.35 -7.99 10.35
N SER A 117 -8.57 -8.38 10.01
CA SER A 117 -9.35 -9.37 10.73
C SER A 117 -8.89 -10.80 10.45
N ASP A 118 -8.61 -11.56 11.50
CA ASP A 118 -8.30 -12.99 11.36
C ASP A 118 -9.53 -13.79 10.90
N LEU A 119 -10.75 -13.35 11.25
CA LEU A 119 -12.00 -13.90 10.74
C LEU A 119 -12.05 -13.80 9.21
N LEU A 120 -11.78 -12.62 8.66
CA LEU A 120 -11.74 -12.43 7.20
C LEU A 120 -10.59 -13.23 6.57
N ALA A 121 -9.42 -13.28 7.21
CA ALA A 121 -8.29 -14.07 6.71
C ALA A 121 -8.64 -15.55 6.58
N GLY A 122 -9.32 -16.14 7.57
CA GLY A 122 -9.83 -17.51 7.52
C GLY A 122 -10.82 -17.72 6.38
N TYR A 123 -11.80 -16.82 6.25
CA TYR A 123 -12.79 -16.86 5.17
C TYR A 123 -12.16 -16.80 3.78
N LEU A 124 -11.19 -15.89 3.56
CA LEU A 124 -10.53 -15.75 2.27
C LEU A 124 -9.67 -16.98 1.91
N LYS A 125 -9.03 -17.61 2.87
CA LYS A 125 -8.25 -18.84 2.66
C LYS A 125 -9.14 -20.01 2.21
N GLU A 126 -10.35 -20.09 2.76
CA GLU A 126 -11.32 -21.14 2.44
C GLU A 126 -11.97 -20.91 1.06
N HIS A 127 -12.41 -19.68 0.78
CA HIS A 127 -13.22 -19.38 -0.40
C HIS A 127 -12.42 -18.87 -1.61
N TYR A 128 -11.24 -18.25 -1.39
CA TYR A 128 -10.40 -17.65 -2.42
C TYR A 128 -8.91 -18.04 -2.22
N PRO A 129 -8.54 -19.33 -2.20
CA PRO A 129 -7.16 -19.79 -1.92
C PRO A 129 -6.15 -19.33 -2.98
N GLN A 130 -6.62 -18.85 -4.15
CA GLN A 130 -5.78 -18.27 -5.19
C GLN A 130 -5.18 -16.93 -4.78
N LEU A 131 -5.83 -16.20 -3.86
CA LEU A 131 -5.34 -14.92 -3.37
C LEU A 131 -4.30 -15.13 -2.26
N TYR A 132 -3.24 -14.33 -2.26
CA TYR A 132 -2.35 -14.28 -1.11
C TYR A 132 -2.80 -13.21 -0.11
N LEU A 133 -2.46 -13.39 1.16
CA LEU A 133 -2.82 -12.45 2.21
C LEU A 133 -1.63 -11.60 2.64
N VAL A 134 -1.92 -10.34 2.98
CA VAL A 134 -0.97 -9.37 3.54
C VAL A 134 -1.50 -8.90 4.89
N SER A 135 -0.70 -9.03 5.95
CA SER A 135 -1.07 -8.48 7.26
C SER A 135 -0.95 -6.95 7.24
N SER A 136 -2.05 -6.29 7.60
CA SER A 136 -2.21 -4.84 7.49
C SER A 136 -1.47 -4.07 8.58
N THR A 137 -0.89 -2.92 8.23
CA THR A 137 -0.37 -1.93 9.20
C THR A 137 -1.46 -1.40 10.16
N THR A 138 -2.75 -1.57 9.82
CA THR A 138 -3.85 -1.17 10.71
C THR A 138 -3.91 -1.97 12.00
N LYS A 139 -3.23 -3.14 12.07
CA LYS A 139 -3.03 -3.89 13.32
C LYS A 139 -2.20 -3.12 14.35
N VAL A 140 -1.44 -2.11 13.91
CA VAL A 140 -0.63 -1.21 14.77
C VAL A 140 0.30 -2.01 15.68
N LEU A 141 1.08 -2.92 15.08
CA LEU A 141 2.06 -3.74 15.79
C LEU A 141 3.30 -2.90 16.12
N THR A 142 3.28 -2.22 17.25
CA THR A 142 4.36 -1.34 17.71
C THR A 142 5.47 -2.07 18.44
N GLU A 143 5.14 -3.21 19.04
CA GLU A 143 6.11 -4.04 19.75
C GLU A 143 6.77 -5.01 18.77
N PHE A 144 8.11 -5.04 18.76
CA PHE A 144 8.86 -5.84 17.81
C PHE A 144 8.54 -7.33 17.90
N GLU A 145 8.36 -7.85 19.12
CA GLU A 145 8.04 -9.27 19.32
C GLU A 145 6.65 -9.62 18.73
N ALA A 146 5.64 -8.76 18.90
CA ALA A 146 4.33 -8.96 18.29
C ALA A 146 4.42 -8.91 16.75
N PHE A 147 5.22 -8.01 16.20
CA PHE A 147 5.51 -7.96 14.77
C PHE A 147 6.22 -9.22 14.28
N ARG A 148 7.23 -9.71 15.00
CA ARG A 148 7.96 -10.93 14.69
C ARG A 148 7.04 -12.16 14.69
N GLN A 149 6.17 -12.30 15.68
CA GLN A 149 5.15 -13.36 15.72
C GLN A 149 4.24 -13.31 14.51
N GLU A 150 3.85 -12.13 14.07
CA GLU A 150 3.03 -11.96 12.85
C GLU A 150 3.80 -12.38 11.58
N THR A 151 5.11 -12.09 11.47
CA THR A 151 5.93 -12.54 10.32
C THR A 151 6.13 -14.05 10.30
N ALA A 152 6.10 -14.71 11.44
CA ALA A 152 6.20 -16.16 11.54
C ALA A 152 4.93 -16.90 11.06
N ARG A 153 3.79 -16.23 10.97
CA ARG A 153 2.54 -16.84 10.49
C ARG A 153 2.67 -17.24 9.03
N GLU A 154 2.28 -18.46 8.71
CA GLU A 154 2.28 -18.98 7.33
C GLU A 154 1.15 -18.39 6.47
N ASP A 155 0.12 -17.84 7.11
CA ASP A 155 -1.04 -17.23 6.45
C ASP A 155 -0.68 -16.06 5.55
N PHE A 156 0.38 -15.32 5.90
CA PHE A 156 0.74 -14.08 5.25
C PHE A 156 1.96 -14.22 4.35
N ALA A 157 1.80 -13.77 3.10
CA ALA A 157 2.90 -13.58 2.17
C ALA A 157 3.73 -12.34 2.51
N TYR A 158 3.07 -11.30 3.02
CA TYR A 158 3.71 -10.06 3.48
C TYR A 158 3.10 -9.59 4.80
N VAL A 159 3.91 -8.89 5.59
CA VAL A 159 3.51 -8.27 6.86
C VAL A 159 4.00 -6.82 6.88
N VAL A 160 3.06 -5.89 7.07
CA VAL A 160 3.37 -4.46 7.15
C VAL A 160 3.50 -4.05 8.61
N PRO A 161 4.71 -3.78 9.12
CA PRO A 161 4.90 -3.33 10.49
C PRO A 161 4.28 -1.96 10.73
N ASP A 162 4.12 -1.57 11.98
CA ASP A 162 3.91 -0.17 12.29
C ASP A 162 5.15 0.64 11.88
N PHE A 163 4.95 1.79 11.25
CA PHE A 163 6.03 2.63 10.71
C PHE A 163 7.08 3.04 11.76
N ARG A 164 6.73 3.04 13.04
CA ARG A 164 7.67 3.32 14.16
C ARG A 164 8.77 2.28 14.28
N LEU A 165 8.56 1.08 13.75
CA LEU A 165 9.58 0.03 13.68
C LEU A 165 10.53 0.17 12.48
N ASN A 166 10.27 1.09 11.56
CA ASN A 166 11.06 1.23 10.33
C ASN A 166 12.58 1.33 10.59
N LYS A 167 12.99 2.05 11.62
CA LYS A 167 14.42 2.26 11.94
C LYS A 167 14.92 1.42 13.14
N ALA A 168 14.19 0.39 13.54
CA ALA A 168 14.60 -0.54 14.61
C ALA A 168 15.68 -1.53 14.12
N PHE A 169 16.76 -1.04 13.52
CA PHE A 169 17.75 -1.84 12.79
C PHE A 169 18.33 -3.00 13.59
N ALA A 170 18.73 -2.77 14.85
CA ALA A 170 19.27 -3.83 15.70
C ALA A 170 18.30 -5.00 15.88
N GLN A 171 16.99 -4.74 15.95
CA GLN A 171 15.95 -5.77 16.03
C GLN A 171 15.67 -6.37 14.66
N LEU A 172 15.58 -5.56 13.60
CA LEU A 172 15.32 -6.02 12.24
C LEU A 172 16.43 -6.95 11.71
N GLU A 173 17.68 -6.76 12.14
CA GLU A 173 18.80 -7.64 11.80
C GLU A 173 18.61 -9.07 12.34
N THR A 174 17.93 -9.23 13.47
CA THR A 174 17.68 -10.54 14.10
C THR A 174 16.68 -11.42 13.35
N LEU A 175 15.94 -10.86 12.41
CA LEU A 175 14.97 -11.62 11.62
C LEU A 175 15.69 -12.61 10.69
N ALA A 176 15.17 -13.83 10.60
CA ALA A 176 15.63 -14.82 9.64
C ALA A 176 15.34 -14.36 8.20
N ARG A 177 16.04 -14.94 7.22
CA ARG A 177 15.89 -14.57 5.81
C ARG A 177 14.44 -14.68 5.33
N ALA A 178 13.76 -15.76 5.67
CA ALA A 178 12.36 -15.98 5.30
C ALA A 178 11.41 -14.95 5.91
N GLU A 179 11.69 -14.48 7.13
CA GLU A 179 10.95 -13.40 7.78
C GLU A 179 11.20 -12.06 7.06
N LYS A 180 12.46 -11.74 6.75
CA LYS A 180 12.83 -10.50 6.01
C LYS A 180 12.16 -10.42 4.63
N ASP A 181 12.02 -11.53 3.93
CA ASP A 181 11.36 -11.60 2.63
C ASP A 181 9.86 -11.23 2.71
N LYS A 182 9.23 -11.39 3.88
CA LYS A 182 7.82 -11.02 4.12
C LYS A 182 7.62 -9.58 4.57
N VAL A 183 8.65 -8.90 5.08
CA VAL A 183 8.49 -7.53 5.62
C VAL A 183 8.26 -6.53 4.50
N GLU A 184 7.17 -5.76 4.60
CA GLU A 184 6.81 -4.69 3.67
C GLU A 184 6.76 -3.37 4.42
N PHE A 185 7.78 -2.52 4.28
CA PHE A 185 7.91 -1.26 5.00
C PHE A 185 7.06 -0.15 4.41
N LEU A 186 6.30 0.56 5.24
CA LEU A 186 5.58 1.78 4.86
C LEU A 186 6.55 2.98 4.89
N CYS A 187 6.96 3.47 3.70
CA CYS A 187 8.10 4.36 3.56
C CYS A 187 7.82 5.82 3.90
N ASN A 188 6.66 6.35 3.47
CA ASN A 188 6.34 7.77 3.50
C ASN A 188 5.17 8.13 4.43
N GLU A 189 4.99 7.39 5.53
CA GLU A 189 3.97 7.70 6.52
C GLU A 189 4.24 9.06 7.19
N CYS A 190 3.22 9.91 7.20
CA CYS A 190 3.31 11.22 7.84
C CYS A 190 2.63 11.29 9.22
N CYS A 191 2.10 10.18 9.71
CA CYS A 191 1.51 10.11 11.03
C CYS A 191 2.55 10.49 12.10
N TRP A 192 2.11 11.22 13.12
CA TRP A 192 2.99 11.58 14.22
C TRP A 192 3.50 10.35 14.98
N THR A 193 4.80 10.22 15.15
CA THR A 193 5.43 9.07 15.83
C THR A 193 4.98 8.89 17.27
N GLY A 194 4.63 9.98 17.97
CA GLY A 194 4.07 9.98 19.33
C GLY A 194 2.57 9.68 19.41
N CYS A 195 1.88 9.43 18.30
CA CYS A 195 0.44 9.17 18.29
C CYS A 195 0.11 7.84 19.00
N ARG A 196 -0.76 7.91 20.03
CA ARG A 196 -1.30 6.75 20.73
C ARG A 196 -2.68 6.32 20.23
N ASP A 197 -3.31 7.13 19.36
CA ASP A 197 -4.68 6.95 18.90
C ASP A 197 -4.78 6.33 17.50
N ARG A 198 -3.65 5.88 16.91
CA ARG A 198 -3.63 5.35 15.53
C ARG A 198 -4.62 4.20 15.33
N LYS A 199 -4.71 3.29 16.30
CA LYS A 199 -5.67 2.18 16.24
C LYS A 199 -7.10 2.68 16.21
N ARG A 200 -7.44 3.62 17.10
CA ARG A 200 -8.76 4.23 17.14
C ARG A 200 -9.10 4.98 15.85
N CYS A 201 -8.13 5.65 15.27
CA CYS A 201 -8.30 6.29 13.96
C CYS A 201 -8.77 5.29 12.89
N TYR A 202 -8.17 4.10 12.83
CA TYR A 202 -8.59 3.03 11.92
C TYR A 202 -9.94 2.39 12.29
N GLU A 203 -10.26 2.29 13.58
CA GLU A 203 -11.55 1.80 14.05
C GLU A 203 -12.71 2.72 13.62
N VAL A 204 -12.51 4.04 13.64
CA VAL A 204 -13.52 5.00 13.16
C VAL A 204 -13.81 4.78 11.67
N VAL A 205 -12.77 4.67 10.83
CA VAL A 205 -12.97 4.34 9.41
C VAL A 205 -13.67 3.00 9.22
N SER A 206 -13.35 2.01 10.05
CA SER A 206 -14.01 0.69 10.02
C SER A 206 -15.50 0.80 10.33
N ARG A 207 -15.89 1.59 11.34
CA ARG A 207 -17.30 1.86 11.70
C ARG A 207 -18.05 2.57 10.57
N GLN A 208 -17.44 3.60 9.99
CA GLN A 208 -18.02 4.32 8.86
C GLN A 208 -18.29 3.39 7.67
N ASN A 209 -17.35 2.49 7.35
CA ASN A 209 -17.53 1.50 6.28
C ASN A 209 -18.61 0.44 6.62
N LEU A 210 -18.91 0.22 7.90
CA LEU A 210 -20.04 -0.62 8.34
C LEU A 210 -21.37 0.13 8.35
N GLY A 211 -21.39 1.42 7.94
CA GLY A 211 -22.59 2.27 7.94
C GLY A 211 -22.99 2.76 9.33
N GLU A 212 -22.11 2.66 10.33
CA GLU A 212 -22.37 3.19 11.65
C GLU A 212 -22.23 4.72 11.66
N ASP A 213 -23.21 5.41 12.27
CA ASP A 213 -23.12 6.85 12.51
C ASP A 213 -22.12 7.11 13.65
N CYS A 214 -20.93 7.52 13.28
CA CYS A 214 -19.88 7.86 14.24
C CYS A 214 -19.14 9.12 13.80
N PRO A 215 -18.76 9.99 14.76
CA PRO A 215 -18.03 11.20 14.45
C PRO A 215 -16.63 10.88 13.90
N ASP A 216 -16.14 11.75 13.04
CA ASP A 216 -14.78 11.67 12.53
C ASP A 216 -13.75 11.70 13.66
N HIS A 217 -12.70 10.91 13.49
CA HIS A 217 -11.59 10.93 14.42
C HIS A 217 -10.78 12.23 14.28
N ARG A 218 -10.71 13.01 15.36
CA ARG A 218 -9.86 14.20 15.39
C ARG A 218 -8.41 13.77 15.63
N CYS A 219 -7.54 14.02 14.64
CA CYS A 219 -6.12 13.72 14.76
C CYS A 219 -5.46 14.50 15.91
N ALA A 220 -4.75 13.78 16.79
CA ALA A 220 -4.05 14.35 17.94
C ALA A 220 -2.65 14.90 17.61
N ALA A 221 -2.19 14.84 16.35
CA ALA A 221 -0.88 15.35 15.95
C ALA A 221 -0.85 16.89 16.14
N PRO A 222 0.28 17.45 16.64
CA PRO A 222 0.43 18.90 16.88
C PRO A 222 0.22 19.74 15.61
N ASP A 223 0.48 19.13 14.45
CA ASP A 223 0.42 19.75 13.11
C ASP A 223 -0.71 19.17 12.24
N ALA A 224 -1.73 18.56 12.84
CA ALA A 224 -2.83 17.90 12.13
C ALA A 224 -3.51 18.80 11.09
N ALA A 225 -3.67 20.10 11.40
CA ALA A 225 -4.30 21.08 10.51
C ALA A 225 -3.53 21.29 9.18
N GLN A 226 -2.26 20.91 9.09
CA GLN A 226 -1.47 21.05 7.88
C GLN A 226 -1.77 19.94 6.84
N GLY A 227 -2.51 18.91 7.23
CA GLY A 227 -2.77 17.73 6.39
C GLY A 227 -1.51 16.95 6.02
N TYR A 228 -1.63 16.10 5.01
CA TYR A 228 -0.47 15.38 4.46
C TYR A 228 0.34 16.31 3.56
N ARG A 229 1.67 16.28 3.75
CA ARG A 229 2.65 16.89 2.84
C ARG A 229 3.85 15.96 2.70
N PHE A 230 4.36 15.78 1.49
CA PHE A 230 5.52 14.91 1.27
C PHE A 230 6.76 15.43 2.02
N SER A 231 7.00 16.74 2.00
CA SER A 231 8.08 17.37 2.78
C SER A 231 7.96 17.16 4.28
N LYS A 232 6.74 16.97 4.81
CA LYS A 232 6.49 16.58 6.21
C LYS A 232 6.85 15.12 6.45
N ALA A 233 6.41 14.21 5.56
CA ALA A 233 6.77 12.81 5.64
C ALA A 233 8.30 12.62 5.60
N MET A 234 9.02 13.32 4.73
CA MET A 234 10.47 13.26 4.62
C MET A 234 11.21 13.70 5.91
N ARG A 235 10.59 14.52 6.76
CA ARG A 235 11.15 14.92 8.07
C ARG A 235 10.79 13.97 9.20
N SER A 236 9.94 12.99 8.96
CA SER A 236 9.62 11.97 9.97
C SER A 236 10.86 11.12 10.27
N PRO A 237 11.16 10.83 11.55
CA PRO A 237 12.25 9.92 11.89
C PRO A 237 12.05 8.50 11.35
N ALA A 238 10.81 8.15 11.01
CA ALA A 238 10.45 6.85 10.44
C ALA A 238 10.51 6.81 8.89
N PHE A 239 10.76 7.94 8.23
CA PHE A 239 10.83 8.01 6.77
C PHE A 239 11.94 7.10 6.21
N ILE A 240 11.60 6.39 5.14
CA ILE A 240 12.55 5.56 4.39
C ILE A 240 12.71 6.18 3.00
N GLY A 241 13.85 6.81 2.76
CA GLY A 241 14.18 7.39 1.46
C GLY A 241 14.87 6.40 0.53
N VAL A 242 15.05 6.79 -0.74
CA VAL A 242 15.72 5.95 -1.76
C VAL A 242 17.13 5.55 -1.32
N GLU A 243 17.88 6.48 -0.73
CA GLU A 243 19.23 6.21 -0.25
C GLU A 243 19.25 5.23 0.94
N ASP A 244 18.27 5.33 1.86
CA ASP A 244 18.11 4.34 2.93
C ASP A 244 17.87 2.94 2.34
N ILE A 245 16.95 2.85 1.34
CA ILE A 245 16.65 1.59 0.67
C ILE A 245 17.91 0.97 0.10
N LYS A 246 18.66 1.73 -0.70
CA LYS A 246 19.87 1.25 -1.39
C LYS A 246 21.00 0.89 -0.45
N LYS A 247 21.26 1.73 0.57
CA LYS A 247 22.44 1.62 1.42
C LYS A 247 22.23 0.79 2.69
N THR A 248 20.97 0.62 3.13
CA THR A 248 20.64 -0.05 4.39
C THR A 248 19.73 -1.25 4.19
N TYR A 249 18.52 -1.03 3.68
CA TYR A 249 17.52 -2.11 3.67
C TYR A 249 17.85 -3.25 2.70
N LEU A 250 18.26 -2.96 1.47
CA LEU A 250 18.67 -4.00 0.51
C LEU A 250 19.88 -4.80 1.01
N PRO A 251 20.96 -4.18 1.53
CA PRO A 251 22.07 -4.91 2.14
C PRO A 251 21.66 -5.77 3.34
N MET A 252 20.70 -5.32 4.16
CA MET A 252 20.15 -6.10 5.27
C MET A 252 19.27 -7.27 4.81
N GLY A 253 18.90 -7.32 3.52
CA GLY A 253 18.12 -8.39 2.93
C GLY A 253 16.62 -8.10 2.81
N PHE A 254 16.16 -6.87 3.02
CA PHE A 254 14.78 -6.46 2.80
C PHE A 254 14.58 -5.98 1.36
N SER A 255 13.41 -6.24 0.78
CA SER A 255 13.15 -5.89 -0.62
C SER A 255 11.78 -5.25 -0.87
N ASN A 256 10.84 -5.26 0.08
CA ASN A 256 9.48 -4.80 -0.16
C ASN A 256 9.20 -3.45 0.52
N PHE A 257 8.76 -2.47 -0.27
CA PHE A 257 8.56 -1.08 0.14
C PHE A 257 7.19 -0.58 -0.30
N LYS A 258 6.37 -0.20 0.67
CA LYS A 258 5.02 0.30 0.45
C LYS A 258 5.01 1.81 0.44
N ILE A 259 4.41 2.38 -0.59
CA ILE A 259 4.21 3.82 -0.71
C ILE A 259 2.76 4.12 -0.33
N GLU A 260 2.57 5.00 0.63
CA GLU A 260 1.26 5.52 1.01
C GLU A 260 0.80 6.58 0.01
N GLY A 261 -0.51 6.70 -0.21
CA GLY A 261 -1.04 7.72 -1.13
C GLY A 261 -2.54 7.67 -1.37
N ARG A 262 -3.26 6.70 -0.78
CA ARG A 262 -4.72 6.66 -0.92
C ARG A 262 -5.37 7.94 -0.38
N GLY A 263 -6.33 8.50 -1.13
CA GLY A 263 -7.02 9.72 -0.77
C GLY A 263 -6.18 11.00 -0.87
N LEU A 264 -4.95 10.95 -1.40
CA LEU A 264 -4.06 12.12 -1.50
C LEU A 264 -4.10 12.82 -2.87
N GLY A 265 -4.73 12.19 -3.87
CA GLY A 265 -4.79 12.70 -5.24
C GLY A 265 -3.61 12.26 -6.10
N SER A 266 -3.88 12.14 -7.41
CA SER A 266 -2.92 11.62 -8.40
C SER A 266 -1.67 12.47 -8.54
N ALA A 267 -1.78 13.80 -8.43
CA ALA A 267 -0.65 14.71 -8.52
C ALA A 267 0.40 14.45 -7.42
N LEU A 268 -0.05 14.26 -6.16
CA LEU A 268 0.87 13.97 -5.06
C LEU A 268 1.45 12.56 -5.16
N VAL A 269 0.65 11.59 -5.61
CA VAL A 269 1.14 10.23 -5.86
C VAL A 269 2.18 10.21 -6.96
N LEU A 270 2.00 10.99 -8.03
CA LEU A 270 3.03 11.16 -9.07
C LEU A 270 4.36 11.64 -8.46
N GLU A 271 4.35 12.64 -7.56
CA GLU A 271 5.59 13.09 -6.89
C GLU A 271 6.27 11.95 -6.08
N PHE A 272 5.49 11.03 -5.49
CA PHE A 272 6.07 9.84 -4.85
C PHE A 272 6.70 8.89 -5.86
N LEU A 273 6.02 8.65 -7.01
CA LEU A 273 6.55 7.80 -8.07
C LEU A 273 7.85 8.39 -8.63
N LEU A 274 7.89 9.70 -8.86
CA LEU A 274 9.09 10.40 -9.29
C LEU A 274 10.22 10.26 -8.28
N TYR A 275 9.94 10.45 -6.99
CA TYR A 275 10.96 10.36 -5.96
C TYR A 275 11.53 8.94 -5.78
N TYR A 276 10.66 7.91 -5.75
CA TYR A 276 11.10 6.55 -5.42
C TYR A 276 11.57 5.74 -6.62
N LEU A 277 11.07 6.01 -7.82
CA LEU A 277 11.29 5.17 -8.99
C LEU A 277 12.16 5.86 -10.05
N VAL A 278 12.08 7.19 -10.21
CA VAL A 278 12.70 7.92 -11.31
C VAL A 278 14.03 8.54 -10.86
N LYS A 279 15.08 8.39 -11.67
CA LYS A 279 16.37 9.05 -11.45
C LYS A 279 16.19 10.57 -11.45
N PRO A 280 16.89 11.33 -10.59
CA PRO A 280 16.69 12.77 -10.45
C PRO A 280 16.78 13.56 -11.75
N GLU A 281 17.70 13.18 -12.64
CA GLU A 281 17.93 13.80 -13.94
C GLU A 281 16.76 13.65 -14.93
N HIS A 282 15.89 12.65 -14.76
CA HIS A 282 14.74 12.35 -15.61
C HIS A 282 13.39 12.71 -14.99
N GLN A 283 13.35 13.22 -13.75
CA GLN A 283 12.08 13.52 -13.08
C GLN A 283 11.24 14.59 -13.78
N LEU A 284 11.91 15.60 -14.39
CA LEU A 284 11.19 16.63 -15.13
C LEU A 284 10.58 16.04 -16.40
N GLU A 285 11.36 15.27 -17.15
CA GLU A 285 10.93 14.62 -18.40
C GLU A 285 9.74 13.68 -18.16
N VAL A 286 9.81 12.78 -17.18
CA VAL A 286 8.69 11.89 -16.84
C VAL A 286 7.46 12.68 -16.38
N ARG A 287 7.64 13.77 -15.64
CA ARG A 287 6.54 14.63 -15.22
C ARG A 287 5.87 15.30 -16.41
N GLU A 288 6.64 15.84 -17.35
CA GLU A 288 6.13 16.50 -18.56
C GLU A 288 5.33 15.52 -19.42
N GLU A 289 5.83 14.30 -19.68
CA GLU A 289 5.14 13.25 -20.42
C GLU A 289 3.76 12.92 -19.81
N ILE A 290 3.67 12.86 -18.48
CA ILE A 290 2.41 12.56 -17.80
C ILE A 290 1.46 13.77 -17.80
N TYR A 291 1.96 14.98 -17.54
CA TYR A 291 1.11 16.18 -17.46
C TYR A 291 0.67 16.70 -18.81
N LEU A 292 1.54 16.71 -19.83
CA LEU A 292 1.18 17.22 -21.16
C LEU A 292 0.03 16.42 -21.75
N ASP A 293 0.08 15.11 -21.59
CA ASP A 293 -1.00 14.22 -22.02
C ASP A 293 -2.34 14.48 -21.30
N ASN A 294 -2.30 14.92 -20.01
CA ASN A 294 -3.50 15.25 -19.26
C ASN A 294 -4.02 16.66 -19.54
N MET A 295 -3.15 17.59 -19.91
CA MET A 295 -3.53 19.00 -20.15
C MET A 295 -4.03 19.23 -21.57
N LEU A 296 -3.65 18.40 -22.54
CA LEU A 296 -4.20 18.45 -23.90
C LEU A 296 -5.72 18.15 -23.94
N ASP A 297 -6.24 17.45 -22.93
CA ASP A 297 -7.68 17.20 -22.78
C ASP A 297 -8.43 18.34 -22.04
N LEU A 298 -7.73 19.38 -21.56
CA LEU A 298 -8.29 20.51 -20.81
C LEU A 298 -8.42 21.79 -21.67
N PHE A 299 -7.96 21.79 -22.90
CA PHE A 299 -8.07 22.85 -23.91
C PHE A 299 -8.68 22.30 -25.19
#